data_3815efdf5bef4bde5d21751a997281a5
#
_entry.id   3815efdf5bef4bde5d21751a997281a5
#
_cell.length_a   1.000
_cell.length_b   1.000
_cell.length_c   1.000
_cell.angle_alpha   90.00
_cell.angle_beta   90.00
_cell.angle_gamma   90.00
#
_symmetry.space_group_name_H-M   'P 1'
#
loop_
_entity.id
_entity.type
_entity.pdbx_description
1 polymer ?
#
loop_
_entity_poly.entity_id
_entity_poly.type
_entity_poly.pdbx_seq_one_letter_code
_entity_poly.pdbx_strand_id
1 'polypeptide(L)'
;VQKLFCFDKIVIFRSGEKFVLGVNLEFEGKDIISIKDFSREEIDYILNIAQAMEPIAKKGSEMLKGKILATLFFEPSTRTRLSFEAAMHKLGGSTIGFAEAEIASVRKGENLADTVRTVENYADVIAVRHPLEGAAKLAAEFAKVPIINGGSGAEEHPTQALLDLYTIMKEKGKIDGLKIALLGDLRYGRTVHSLAYALSLYNIELYLVSPESLKMRREVLQAIKEKIPVFEKTSLEKVIPTVDVLYVTRIQKERFPDPAEYAKVKGSYKIDLNALKDAKEDLVILHPLPRVDEIAAEVDSTKYACYFKQVWNGIVVRMALLALIMGAVK
;
A
#
# COMPACT_ATOMS: atom_id res chain seq x y z
N VAL A 1 -8.17 -27.91 20.91
CA VAL A 1 -8.56 -26.49 20.97
C VAL A 1 -9.55 -26.24 19.83
N GLN A 2 -10.85 -26.23 20.14
CA GLN A 2 -11.90 -26.01 19.17
C GLN A 2 -11.95 -24.54 18.76
N LYS A 3 -11.73 -24.27 17.46
CA LYS A 3 -12.03 -22.98 16.86
C LYS A 3 -13.53 -22.89 16.63
N LEU A 4 -14.23 -22.12 17.46
CA LEU A 4 -15.60 -21.69 17.14
C LEU A 4 -15.50 -20.56 16.12
N PHE A 5 -15.85 -20.85 14.86
CA PHE A 5 -16.17 -19.82 13.88
C PHE A 5 -17.64 -19.46 14.08
N CYS A 6 -17.89 -18.33 14.73
CA CYS A 6 -19.21 -17.72 14.71
C CYS A 6 -19.27 -16.82 13.48
N PHE A 7 -20.15 -17.09 12.53
CA PHE A 7 -20.25 -16.36 11.26
C PHE A 7 -20.69 -14.89 11.41
N ASP A 8 -21.10 -14.48 12.61
CA ASP A 8 -21.51 -13.10 12.92
C ASP A 8 -20.44 -12.27 13.67
N LYS A 9 -19.36 -12.88 14.15
CA LYS A 9 -18.24 -12.16 14.80
C LYS A 9 -16.97 -12.96 14.64
N ILE A 10 -15.96 -12.40 13.97
CA ILE A 10 -14.61 -13.00 13.96
C ILE A 10 -13.92 -12.62 15.25
N VAL A 11 -13.80 -13.60 16.18
CA VAL A 11 -12.97 -13.47 17.36
C VAL A 11 -11.59 -13.99 17.01
N ILE A 12 -10.59 -13.11 16.94
CA ILE A 12 -9.21 -13.49 16.60
C ILE A 12 -8.49 -13.87 17.89
N PHE A 13 -8.08 -15.14 17.99
CA PHE A 13 -7.22 -15.63 19.07
C PHE A 13 -5.80 -15.80 18.53
N ARG A 14 -4.83 -15.12 19.12
CA ARG A 14 -3.42 -15.42 18.96
C ARG A 14 -2.99 -16.28 20.14
N SER A 15 -2.50 -17.50 19.89
CA SER A 15 -1.75 -18.37 20.82
C SER A 15 -2.08 -18.20 22.32
N GLY A 16 -3.36 -18.43 22.70
CA GLY A 16 -3.75 -18.52 24.12
C GLY A 16 -4.04 -17.20 24.85
N GLU A 17 -3.80 -16.07 24.28
CA GLU A 17 -4.19 -14.76 24.85
C GLU A 17 -5.47 -14.24 24.20
N LYS A 18 -6.44 -13.90 25.07
CA LYS A 18 -7.68 -13.21 24.65
C LYS A 18 -7.33 -11.74 24.40
N PHE A 19 -7.23 -11.33 23.14
CA PHE A 19 -7.30 -9.92 22.81
C PHE A 19 -8.77 -9.49 22.82
N VAL A 20 -9.19 -8.93 23.95
CA VAL A 20 -10.40 -8.10 24.00
C VAL A 20 -9.99 -6.76 23.39
N LEU A 21 -10.28 -6.57 22.11
CA LEU A 21 -10.17 -5.26 21.48
C LEU A 21 -11.23 -4.35 22.10
N GLY A 22 -10.85 -3.68 23.20
CA GLY A 22 -11.68 -2.71 23.92
C GLY A 22 -11.81 -1.36 23.23
N VAL A 23 -11.37 -1.24 21.97
CA VAL A 23 -11.53 -0.03 21.14
C VAL A 23 -12.54 -0.36 20.07
N ASN A 24 -13.71 0.29 20.15
CA ASN A 24 -14.72 0.22 19.10
C ASN A 24 -14.24 1.10 17.94
N LEU A 25 -13.47 0.51 17.01
CA LEU A 25 -12.96 1.18 15.83
C LEU A 25 -14.06 1.09 14.75
N GLU A 26 -14.71 2.20 14.50
CA GLU A 26 -15.76 2.28 13.46
C GLU A 26 -15.09 2.41 12.07
N PHE A 27 -15.08 1.32 11.32
CA PHE A 27 -14.65 1.30 9.92
C PHE A 27 -15.80 1.23 8.92
N GLU A 28 -17.00 0.83 9.35
CA GLU A 28 -18.14 0.70 8.47
C GLU A 28 -18.49 2.07 7.85
N GLY A 29 -18.54 2.12 6.53
CA GLY A 29 -18.79 3.35 5.78
C GLY A 29 -17.59 4.32 5.69
N LYS A 30 -16.42 4.00 6.27
CA LYS A 30 -15.26 4.89 6.27
C LYS A 30 -14.58 4.93 4.89
N ASP A 31 -14.26 6.14 4.43
CA ASP A 31 -13.40 6.36 3.27
C ASP A 31 -11.93 6.02 3.60
N ILE A 32 -11.20 5.51 2.62
CA ILE A 32 -9.76 5.20 2.73
C ILE A 32 -9.00 6.12 1.78
N ILE A 33 -8.80 7.38 2.16
CA ILE A 33 -8.26 8.43 1.27
C ILE A 33 -6.77 8.65 1.48
N SER A 34 -6.34 8.82 2.71
CA SER A 34 -4.95 9.11 3.10
C SER A 34 -4.49 8.16 4.19
N ILE A 35 -3.21 7.79 4.16
CA ILE A 35 -2.60 7.02 5.26
C ILE A 35 -2.50 7.86 6.53
N LYS A 36 -2.53 9.18 6.42
CA LYS A 36 -2.49 10.13 7.54
C LYS A 36 -3.79 10.16 8.35
N ASP A 37 -4.89 9.62 7.78
CA ASP A 37 -6.20 9.55 8.43
C ASP A 37 -6.29 8.40 9.45
N PHE A 38 -5.23 7.58 9.56
CA PHE A 38 -5.18 6.44 10.45
C PHE A 38 -4.29 6.69 11.66
N SER A 39 -4.78 6.29 12.83
CA SER A 39 -3.93 6.12 14.01
C SER A 39 -3.11 4.83 13.90
N ARG A 40 -2.11 4.67 14.77
CA ARG A 40 -1.35 3.43 14.87
C ARG A 40 -2.24 2.25 15.21
N GLU A 41 -3.15 2.43 16.15
CA GLU A 41 -4.09 1.40 16.60
C GLU A 41 -5.00 0.93 15.46
N GLU A 42 -5.48 1.85 14.61
CA GLU A 42 -6.27 1.52 13.44
C GLU A 42 -5.46 0.73 12.40
N ILE A 43 -4.20 1.12 12.17
CA ILE A 43 -3.30 0.37 11.27
C ILE A 43 -3.07 -1.04 11.84
N ASP A 44 -2.65 -1.16 13.10
CA ASP A 44 -2.39 -2.46 13.74
C ASP A 44 -3.64 -3.35 13.69
N TYR A 45 -4.83 -2.78 13.85
CA TYR A 45 -6.09 -3.49 13.72
C TYR A 45 -6.30 -4.02 12.29
N ILE A 46 -6.11 -3.17 11.27
CA ILE A 46 -6.20 -3.60 9.86
C ILE A 46 -5.21 -4.72 9.56
N LEU A 47 -3.97 -4.63 10.05
CA LEU A 47 -2.95 -5.65 9.84
C LEU A 47 -3.33 -6.99 10.51
N ASN A 48 -3.94 -6.96 11.69
CA ASN A 48 -4.43 -8.15 12.37
C ASN A 48 -5.61 -8.79 11.60
N ILE A 49 -6.55 -8.00 11.11
CA ILE A 49 -7.63 -8.50 10.26
C ILE A 49 -7.07 -9.07 8.95
N ALA A 50 -6.06 -8.43 8.33
CA ALA A 50 -5.41 -8.97 7.15
C ALA A 50 -4.77 -10.35 7.40
N GLN A 51 -4.16 -10.55 8.57
CA GLN A 51 -3.64 -11.87 8.96
C GLN A 51 -4.77 -12.92 9.05
N ALA A 52 -5.92 -12.54 9.59
CA ALA A 52 -7.10 -13.42 9.65
C ALA A 52 -7.69 -13.72 8.26
N MET A 53 -7.49 -12.83 7.28
CA MET A 53 -7.94 -13.04 5.91
C MET A 53 -7.09 -14.07 5.12
N GLU A 54 -5.89 -14.42 5.55
CA GLU A 54 -5.02 -15.35 4.81
C GLU A 54 -5.67 -16.73 4.52
N PRO A 55 -6.25 -17.45 5.53
CA PRO A 55 -6.93 -18.71 5.26
C PRO A 55 -8.19 -18.52 4.40
N ILE A 56 -8.88 -17.39 4.55
CA ILE A 56 -10.05 -17.04 3.76
C ILE A 56 -9.65 -16.79 2.30
N ALA A 57 -8.56 -16.08 2.07
CA ALA A 57 -8.03 -15.80 0.74
C ALA A 57 -7.67 -17.06 -0.06
N LYS A 58 -7.31 -18.16 0.61
CA LYS A 58 -7.02 -19.45 -0.02
C LYS A 58 -8.28 -20.24 -0.39
N LYS A 59 -9.34 -20.15 0.43
CA LYS A 59 -10.57 -20.96 0.29
C LYS A 59 -11.70 -20.22 -0.41
N GLY A 60 -11.69 -18.88 -0.37
CA GLY A 60 -12.83 -18.04 -0.69
C GLY A 60 -13.85 -17.98 0.45
N SER A 61 -14.81 -17.07 0.35
CA SER A 61 -15.93 -16.94 1.29
C SER A 61 -17.14 -16.32 0.59
N GLU A 62 -18.28 -16.26 1.27
CA GLU A 62 -19.46 -15.53 0.85
C GLU A 62 -19.72 -14.28 1.73
N MET A 63 -18.68 -13.78 2.41
CA MET A 63 -18.75 -12.68 3.38
C MET A 63 -19.34 -11.39 2.79
N LEU A 64 -19.05 -11.10 1.52
CA LEU A 64 -19.56 -9.95 0.78
C LEU A 64 -20.45 -10.36 -0.39
N LYS A 65 -21.18 -11.49 -0.27
CA LYS A 65 -22.14 -11.94 -1.28
C LYS A 65 -23.21 -10.89 -1.54
N GLY A 66 -23.42 -10.57 -2.81
CA GLY A 66 -24.38 -9.55 -3.24
C GLY A 66 -23.84 -8.12 -3.20
N LYS A 67 -22.61 -7.89 -2.69
CA LYS A 67 -21.93 -6.60 -2.71
C LYS A 67 -21.14 -6.40 -3.99
N ILE A 68 -21.02 -5.15 -4.43
CA ILE A 68 -20.35 -4.76 -5.66
C ILE A 68 -19.26 -3.71 -5.36
N LEU A 69 -18.04 -3.99 -5.80
CA LEU A 69 -16.94 -3.03 -5.84
C LEU A 69 -16.84 -2.42 -7.24
N ALA A 70 -16.86 -1.09 -7.36
CA ALA A 70 -16.47 -0.43 -8.59
C ALA A 70 -14.98 -0.07 -8.58
N THR A 71 -14.26 -0.39 -9.68
CA THR A 71 -12.85 -0.02 -9.88
C THR A 71 -12.74 1.03 -10.99
N LEU A 72 -12.57 2.32 -10.60
CA LEU A 72 -12.48 3.45 -11.51
C LEU A 72 -11.03 3.87 -11.68
N PHE A 73 -10.36 3.33 -12.69
CA PHE A 73 -8.94 3.55 -12.92
C PHE A 73 -8.72 4.48 -14.11
N PHE A 74 -8.49 5.77 -13.82
CA PHE A 74 -8.23 6.82 -14.80
C PHE A 74 -6.77 6.86 -15.27
N GLU A 75 -5.89 6.09 -14.64
CA GLU A 75 -4.53 5.81 -15.11
C GLU A 75 -4.25 4.30 -15.06
N PRO A 76 -3.42 3.75 -15.96
CA PRO A 76 -3.14 2.31 -16.01
C PRO A 76 -2.57 1.77 -14.69
N SER A 77 -3.13 0.66 -14.23
CA SER A 77 -2.63 -0.06 -13.06
C SER A 77 -3.09 -1.51 -13.02
N THR A 78 -2.31 -2.40 -13.57
CA THR A 78 -2.61 -3.84 -13.58
C THR A 78 -2.70 -4.40 -12.16
N ARG A 79 -1.65 -4.21 -11.35
CA ARG A 79 -1.56 -4.83 -10.01
C ARG A 79 -2.61 -4.36 -9.03
N THR A 80 -2.78 -3.04 -8.90
CA THR A 80 -3.72 -2.48 -7.91
C THR A 80 -5.15 -2.88 -8.26
N ARG A 81 -5.53 -2.75 -9.54
CA ARG A 81 -6.86 -3.11 -10.02
C ARG A 81 -7.15 -4.59 -9.78
N LEU A 82 -6.32 -5.48 -10.35
CA LEU A 82 -6.50 -6.93 -10.21
C LEU A 82 -6.48 -7.38 -8.74
N SER A 83 -5.70 -6.72 -7.88
CA SER A 83 -5.66 -7.03 -6.46
C SER A 83 -6.96 -6.67 -5.74
N PHE A 84 -7.60 -5.52 -6.06
CA PHE A 84 -8.91 -5.16 -5.54
C PHE A 84 -10.00 -6.12 -6.04
N GLU A 85 -10.00 -6.41 -7.34
CA GLU A 85 -10.96 -7.34 -7.95
C GLU A 85 -10.82 -8.74 -7.34
N ALA A 86 -9.59 -9.26 -7.24
CA ALA A 86 -9.32 -10.54 -6.61
C ALA A 86 -9.74 -10.57 -5.13
N ALA A 87 -9.48 -9.50 -4.37
CA ALA A 87 -9.90 -9.39 -2.97
C ALA A 87 -11.42 -9.46 -2.84
N MET A 88 -12.15 -8.69 -3.66
CA MET A 88 -13.60 -8.69 -3.66
C MET A 88 -14.19 -10.06 -4.03
N HIS A 89 -13.69 -10.71 -5.08
CA HIS A 89 -14.13 -12.05 -5.48
C HIS A 89 -13.84 -13.11 -4.42
N LYS A 90 -12.69 -13.03 -3.73
CA LYS A 90 -12.37 -13.95 -2.63
C LYS A 90 -13.31 -13.80 -1.42
N LEU A 91 -13.93 -12.64 -1.27
CA LEU A 91 -14.96 -12.37 -0.27
C LEU A 91 -16.39 -12.72 -0.76
N GLY A 92 -16.54 -13.21 -2.00
CA GLY A 92 -17.83 -13.60 -2.58
C GLY A 92 -18.62 -12.45 -3.22
N GLY A 93 -18.03 -11.25 -3.31
CA GLY A 93 -18.64 -10.11 -4.00
C GLY A 93 -18.34 -10.08 -5.50
N SER A 94 -18.87 -9.06 -6.16
CA SER A 94 -18.72 -8.82 -7.60
C SER A 94 -17.97 -7.53 -7.87
N THR A 95 -17.44 -7.38 -9.10
CA THR A 95 -16.72 -6.17 -9.51
C THR A 95 -17.25 -5.63 -10.83
N ILE A 96 -17.28 -4.30 -10.93
CA ILE A 96 -17.53 -3.55 -12.16
C ILE A 96 -16.46 -2.47 -12.30
N GLY A 97 -16.32 -1.86 -13.45
CA GLY A 97 -15.42 -0.69 -13.60
C GLY A 97 -14.73 -0.61 -14.95
N PHE A 98 -13.73 0.29 -15.02
CA PHE A 98 -12.92 0.50 -16.21
C PHE A 98 -11.42 0.65 -15.83
N ALA A 99 -10.56 0.41 -16.82
CA ALA A 99 -9.09 0.41 -16.65
C ALA A 99 -8.39 1.65 -17.20
N GLU A 100 -9.09 2.44 -18.04
CA GLU A 100 -8.53 3.59 -18.75
C GLU A 100 -9.64 4.64 -18.94
N ALA A 101 -9.29 5.93 -18.73
CA ALA A 101 -10.22 7.04 -18.88
C ALA A 101 -10.78 7.18 -20.32
N GLU A 102 -9.99 6.75 -21.32
CA GLU A 102 -10.36 6.83 -22.74
C GLU A 102 -11.56 5.96 -23.12
N ILE A 103 -11.88 4.96 -22.32
CA ILE A 103 -13.00 4.03 -22.53
C ILE A 103 -14.29 4.54 -21.86
N ALA A 104 -14.16 5.45 -20.88
CA ALA A 104 -15.27 5.96 -20.09
C ALA A 104 -15.91 7.25 -20.67
N SER A 105 -17.05 7.65 -20.12
CA SER A 105 -17.74 8.90 -20.45
C SER A 105 -16.88 10.15 -20.22
N VAL A 106 -15.82 10.05 -19.46
CA VAL A 106 -14.79 11.07 -19.27
C VAL A 106 -14.25 11.62 -20.62
N ARG A 107 -14.12 10.75 -21.62
CA ARG A 107 -13.74 11.17 -22.99
C ARG A 107 -14.73 12.15 -23.62
N LYS A 108 -15.99 12.13 -23.16
CA LYS A 108 -17.04 13.06 -23.62
C LYS A 108 -17.09 14.35 -22.80
N GLY A 109 -16.16 14.52 -21.81
CA GLY A 109 -16.09 15.68 -20.94
C GLY A 109 -16.80 15.52 -19.59
N GLU A 110 -17.22 14.28 -19.21
CA GLU A 110 -17.80 14.03 -17.90
C GLU A 110 -16.75 14.26 -16.81
N ASN A 111 -17.10 15.03 -15.78
CA ASN A 111 -16.21 15.30 -14.65
C ASN A 111 -16.26 14.15 -13.62
N LEU A 112 -15.26 14.12 -12.70
CA LEU A 112 -15.13 13.07 -11.70
C LEU A 112 -16.35 12.99 -10.76
N ALA A 113 -16.93 14.13 -10.36
CA ALA A 113 -18.07 14.17 -9.47
C ALA A 113 -19.32 13.51 -10.08
N ASP A 114 -19.58 13.75 -11.36
CA ASP A 114 -20.71 13.15 -12.08
C ASP A 114 -20.46 11.65 -12.30
N THR A 115 -19.22 11.27 -12.65
CA THR A 115 -18.85 9.84 -12.74
C THR A 115 -19.11 9.11 -11.45
N VAL A 116 -18.66 9.66 -10.31
CA VAL A 116 -18.80 9.03 -8.99
C VAL A 116 -20.26 8.93 -8.59
N ARG A 117 -21.05 10.00 -8.74
CA ARG A 117 -22.51 10.02 -8.47
C ARG A 117 -23.29 9.06 -9.34
N THR A 118 -22.83 8.80 -10.55
CA THR A 118 -23.43 7.80 -11.44
C THR A 118 -23.12 6.40 -10.93
N VAL A 119 -21.85 6.11 -10.64
CA VAL A 119 -21.37 4.78 -10.27
C VAL A 119 -21.84 4.36 -8.87
N GLU A 120 -22.02 5.29 -7.93
CA GLU A 120 -22.56 4.98 -6.59
C GLU A 120 -23.95 4.30 -6.62
N ASN A 121 -24.69 4.44 -7.72
CA ASN A 121 -25.98 3.72 -7.89
C ASN A 121 -25.81 2.25 -8.31
N TYR A 122 -24.59 1.84 -8.67
CA TYR A 122 -24.28 0.51 -9.16
C TYR A 122 -23.35 -0.28 -8.23
N ALA A 123 -22.76 0.36 -7.24
CA ALA A 123 -21.75 -0.25 -6.38
C ALA A 123 -21.92 0.15 -4.91
N ASP A 124 -21.48 -0.73 -4.00
CA ASP A 124 -21.48 -0.51 -2.55
C ASP A 124 -20.19 0.16 -2.07
N VAL A 125 -19.14 0.15 -2.87
CA VAL A 125 -17.83 0.78 -2.60
C VAL A 125 -17.13 1.08 -3.91
N ILE A 126 -16.33 2.16 -3.97
CA ILE A 126 -15.62 2.57 -5.18
C ILE A 126 -14.13 2.71 -4.89
N ALA A 127 -13.28 1.97 -5.61
CA ALA A 127 -11.84 2.18 -5.63
C ALA A 127 -11.47 3.11 -6.79
N VAL A 128 -10.92 4.28 -6.48
CA VAL A 128 -10.53 5.31 -7.46
C VAL A 128 -9.02 5.38 -7.59
N ARG A 129 -8.51 5.35 -8.83
CA ARG A 129 -7.13 5.68 -9.16
C ARG A 129 -7.08 6.77 -10.21
N HIS A 130 -6.39 7.88 -9.91
CA HIS A 130 -6.42 9.07 -10.74
C HIS A 130 -5.05 9.72 -10.89
N PRO A 131 -4.70 10.31 -12.06
CA PRO A 131 -3.42 10.99 -12.26
C PRO A 131 -3.25 12.28 -11.46
N LEU A 132 -4.34 12.92 -11.03
CA LEU A 132 -4.30 14.17 -10.26
C LEU A 132 -4.27 13.91 -8.75
N GLU A 133 -3.46 14.69 -8.04
CA GLU A 133 -3.46 14.75 -6.58
C GLU A 133 -4.82 15.27 -6.07
N GLY A 134 -5.29 14.77 -4.92
CA GLY A 134 -6.57 15.15 -4.34
C GLY A 134 -7.82 14.54 -4.99
N ALA A 135 -7.72 13.86 -6.14
CA ALA A 135 -8.89 13.34 -6.86
C ALA A 135 -9.72 12.33 -6.04
N ALA A 136 -9.08 11.46 -5.25
CA ALA A 136 -9.80 10.51 -4.40
C ALA A 136 -10.56 11.23 -3.27
N LYS A 137 -9.99 12.31 -2.71
CA LYS A 137 -10.68 13.16 -1.73
C LYS A 137 -11.88 13.85 -2.34
N LEU A 138 -11.73 14.43 -3.54
CA LEU A 138 -12.84 15.01 -4.27
C LEU A 138 -13.95 13.97 -4.56
N ALA A 139 -13.58 12.75 -4.95
CA ALA A 139 -14.55 11.68 -5.16
C ALA A 139 -15.35 11.38 -3.87
N ALA A 140 -14.69 11.33 -2.71
CA ALA A 140 -15.33 11.10 -1.41
C ALA A 140 -16.31 12.23 -1.00
N GLU A 141 -16.02 13.48 -1.39
CA GLU A 141 -16.93 14.61 -1.12
C GLU A 141 -18.27 14.50 -1.87
N PHE A 142 -18.31 13.78 -2.99
CA PHE A 142 -19.52 13.63 -3.82
C PHE A 142 -20.20 12.27 -3.74
N ALA A 143 -19.49 11.23 -3.27
CA ALA A 143 -20.02 9.89 -3.13
C ALA A 143 -20.82 9.72 -1.83
N LYS A 144 -21.84 8.87 -1.88
CA LYS A 144 -22.58 8.38 -0.69
C LYS A 144 -22.10 7.00 -0.24
N VAL A 145 -21.31 6.32 -1.07
CA VAL A 145 -20.68 5.04 -0.76
C VAL A 145 -19.18 5.25 -0.48
N PRO A 146 -18.56 4.39 0.32
CA PRO A 146 -17.15 4.53 0.66
C PRO A 146 -16.24 4.61 -0.57
N ILE A 147 -15.25 5.50 -0.51
CA ILE A 147 -14.21 5.66 -1.53
C ILE A 147 -12.88 5.10 -1.01
N ILE A 148 -12.20 4.32 -1.83
CA ILE A 148 -10.85 3.82 -1.56
C ILE A 148 -9.88 4.43 -2.56
N ASN A 149 -8.85 5.12 -2.07
CA ASN A 149 -7.77 5.66 -2.88
C ASN A 149 -6.83 4.53 -3.38
N GLY A 150 -6.94 4.19 -4.65
CA GLY A 150 -6.06 3.26 -5.38
C GLY A 150 -4.78 3.89 -5.92
N GLY A 151 -4.48 5.14 -5.53
CA GLY A 151 -3.33 5.96 -5.91
C GLY A 151 -3.71 7.26 -6.60
N SER A 152 -3.39 8.41 -6.00
CA SER A 152 -3.65 9.75 -6.51
C SER A 152 -2.36 10.47 -6.85
N GLY A 153 -2.16 10.85 -8.09
CA GLY A 153 -1.00 11.62 -8.56
C GLY A 153 0.34 11.08 -8.06
N ALA A 154 1.17 11.97 -7.56
CA ALA A 154 2.43 11.67 -6.87
C ALA A 154 2.31 11.79 -5.34
N GLU A 155 1.09 11.93 -4.80
CA GLU A 155 0.85 12.23 -3.40
C GLU A 155 0.79 10.97 -2.54
N GLU A 156 -0.24 10.13 -2.70
CA GLU A 156 -0.49 9.01 -1.79
C GLU A 156 -1.00 7.73 -2.46
N HIS A 157 -0.75 6.61 -1.76
CA HIS A 157 -1.32 5.30 -2.05
C HIS A 157 -1.51 4.54 -0.73
N PRO A 158 -2.56 4.85 0.07
CA PRO A 158 -2.73 4.33 1.42
C PRO A 158 -2.75 2.80 1.49
N THR A 159 -3.46 2.14 0.56
CA THR A 159 -3.52 0.67 0.56
C THR A 159 -2.19 0.00 0.20
N GLN A 160 -1.27 0.72 -0.46
CA GLN A 160 0.09 0.24 -0.67
C GLN A 160 0.88 0.33 0.62
N ALA A 161 0.83 1.45 1.35
CA ALA A 161 1.52 1.57 2.64
C ALA A 161 1.06 0.50 3.65
N LEU A 162 -0.24 0.22 3.71
CA LEU A 162 -0.80 -0.82 4.58
C LEU A 162 -0.28 -2.21 4.22
N LEU A 163 -0.24 -2.59 2.93
CA LEU A 163 0.31 -3.89 2.52
C LEU A 163 1.83 -3.98 2.70
N ASP A 164 2.53 -2.86 2.59
CA ASP A 164 3.97 -2.79 2.85
C ASP A 164 4.25 -3.04 4.34
N LEU A 165 3.52 -2.35 5.24
CA LEU A 165 3.58 -2.59 6.68
C LEU A 165 3.21 -4.04 7.05
N TYR A 166 2.15 -4.59 6.44
CA TYR A 166 1.76 -5.98 6.65
C TYR A 166 2.87 -6.95 6.23
N THR A 167 3.55 -6.67 5.11
CA THR A 167 4.66 -7.49 4.64
C THR A 167 5.85 -7.40 5.60
N ILE A 168 6.20 -6.20 6.07
CA ILE A 168 7.25 -5.99 7.06
C ILE A 168 6.93 -6.77 8.35
N MET A 169 5.72 -6.59 8.89
CA MET A 169 5.27 -7.28 10.11
C MET A 169 5.34 -8.81 9.94
N LYS A 170 4.95 -9.32 8.79
CA LYS A 170 4.93 -10.77 8.51
C LYS A 170 6.33 -11.36 8.37
N GLU A 171 7.22 -10.70 7.65
CA GLU A 171 8.58 -11.21 7.39
C GLU A 171 9.53 -10.97 8.58
N LYS A 172 9.32 -9.90 9.36
CA LYS A 172 10.17 -9.55 10.51
C LYS A 172 9.54 -9.89 11.88
N GLY A 173 8.27 -10.26 11.92
CA GLY A 173 7.52 -10.54 13.17
C GLY A 173 7.13 -9.29 13.96
N LYS A 174 7.65 -8.13 13.61
CA LYS A 174 7.38 -6.82 14.26
C LYS A 174 7.67 -5.67 13.28
N ILE A 175 7.28 -4.44 13.68
CA ILE A 175 7.69 -3.21 13.00
C ILE A 175 8.60 -2.38 13.93
N ASP A 176 8.25 -2.25 15.20
CA ASP A 176 9.05 -1.49 16.17
C ASP A 176 10.47 -2.05 16.32
N GLY A 177 11.44 -1.15 16.47
CA GLY A 177 12.86 -1.43 16.65
C GLY A 177 13.60 -1.80 15.35
N LEU A 178 12.93 -1.70 14.19
CA LEU A 178 13.58 -1.96 12.90
C LEU A 178 14.31 -0.73 12.36
N LYS A 179 15.36 -0.99 11.58
CA LYS A 179 16.03 -0.03 10.73
C LYS A 179 15.58 -0.24 9.29
N ILE A 180 14.91 0.74 8.72
CA ILE A 180 14.25 0.62 7.41
C ILE A 180 14.84 1.65 6.46
N ALA A 181 15.22 1.23 5.26
CA ALA A 181 15.65 2.13 4.20
C ALA A 181 14.60 2.25 3.10
N LEU A 182 14.31 3.49 2.68
CA LEU A 182 13.60 3.80 1.44
C LEU A 182 14.63 4.25 0.41
N LEU A 183 14.72 3.53 -0.72
CA LEU A 183 15.74 3.74 -1.75
C LEU A 183 15.12 4.09 -3.10
N GLY A 184 15.66 5.09 -3.77
CA GLY A 184 15.37 5.44 -5.16
C GLY A 184 14.73 6.82 -5.34
N ASP A 185 13.60 6.90 -6.02
CA ASP A 185 12.87 8.17 -6.25
C ASP A 185 11.99 8.51 -5.04
N LEU A 186 12.53 9.31 -4.12
CA LEU A 186 11.79 9.75 -2.93
C LEU A 186 11.01 11.06 -3.16
N ARG A 187 11.22 11.73 -4.31
CA ARG A 187 10.57 12.99 -4.63
C ARG A 187 9.20 12.81 -5.27
N TYR A 188 9.10 11.89 -6.23
CA TYR A 188 7.88 11.66 -7.03
C TYR A 188 7.18 10.34 -6.68
N GLY A 189 7.78 9.53 -5.82
CA GLY A 189 7.30 8.21 -5.43
C GLY A 189 6.17 8.28 -4.40
N ARG A 190 4.89 8.29 -4.80
CA ARG A 190 3.74 8.30 -3.87
C ARG A 190 3.77 7.15 -2.85
N THR A 191 4.33 6.00 -3.20
CA THR A 191 4.39 4.84 -2.29
C THR A 191 5.34 5.07 -1.13
N VAL A 192 6.49 5.72 -1.37
CA VAL A 192 7.45 6.06 -0.31
C VAL A 192 6.94 7.18 0.59
N HIS A 193 6.12 8.11 0.07
CA HIS A 193 5.48 9.14 0.89
C HIS A 193 4.50 8.52 1.88
N SER A 194 3.54 7.72 1.39
CA SER A 194 2.57 7.04 2.25
C SER A 194 3.24 6.08 3.23
N LEU A 195 4.25 5.31 2.78
CA LEU A 195 4.97 4.41 3.67
C LEU A 195 5.76 5.17 4.75
N ALA A 196 6.39 6.30 4.42
CA ALA A 196 7.12 7.11 5.39
C ALA A 196 6.18 7.67 6.48
N TYR A 197 4.99 8.17 6.11
CA TYR A 197 3.98 8.59 7.08
C TYR A 197 3.52 7.43 7.97
N ALA A 198 3.22 6.27 7.40
CA ALA A 198 2.79 5.10 8.15
C ALA A 198 3.88 4.60 9.12
N LEU A 199 5.13 4.51 8.65
CA LEU A 199 6.29 4.12 9.46
C LEU A 199 6.57 5.11 10.60
N SER A 200 6.25 6.39 10.42
CA SER A 200 6.46 7.40 11.48
C SER A 200 5.55 7.22 12.70
N LEU A 201 4.59 6.30 12.66
CA LEU A 201 3.76 5.92 13.80
C LEU A 201 4.39 4.83 14.66
N TYR A 202 5.52 4.24 14.22
CA TYR A 202 6.23 3.16 14.90
C TYR A 202 7.59 3.63 15.41
N ASN A 203 8.12 2.93 16.40
CA ASN A 203 9.46 3.22 16.93
C ASN A 203 10.53 2.56 16.04
N ILE A 204 10.97 3.27 14.99
CA ILE A 204 11.93 2.79 13.99
C ILE A 204 13.04 3.81 13.73
N GLU A 205 14.13 3.39 13.08
CA GLU A 205 15.08 4.29 12.42
C GLU A 205 14.84 4.27 10.91
N LEU A 206 14.62 5.43 10.28
CA LEU A 206 14.33 5.54 8.86
C LEU A 206 15.52 6.12 8.09
N TYR A 207 16.01 5.39 7.11
CA TYR A 207 17.08 5.79 6.20
C TYR A 207 16.47 6.16 4.84
N LEU A 208 16.68 7.40 4.41
CA LEU A 208 16.23 7.91 3.11
C LEU A 208 17.43 7.94 2.16
N VAL A 209 17.46 7.04 1.19
CA VAL A 209 18.60 6.88 0.27
C VAL A 209 18.19 7.30 -1.13
N SER A 210 18.71 8.43 -1.61
CA SER A 210 18.36 8.96 -2.93
C SER A 210 19.46 9.86 -3.50
N PRO A 211 19.50 10.06 -4.82
CA PRO A 211 20.25 11.17 -5.41
C PRO A 211 19.78 12.51 -4.84
N GLU A 212 20.65 13.53 -4.82
CA GLU A 212 20.34 14.87 -4.30
C GLU A 212 19.07 15.48 -4.91
N SER A 213 18.85 15.29 -6.22
CA SER A 213 17.71 15.83 -6.95
C SER A 213 16.39 15.07 -6.67
N LEU A 214 16.46 13.86 -6.08
CA LEU A 214 15.33 12.99 -5.80
C LEU A 214 15.07 12.79 -4.31
N LYS A 215 15.57 13.68 -3.45
CA LYS A 215 15.28 13.68 -2.02
C LYS A 215 13.80 13.75 -1.72
N MET A 216 13.43 13.22 -0.58
CA MET A 216 12.07 13.28 -0.04
C MET A 216 11.53 14.71 -0.05
N ARG A 217 10.26 14.87 -0.40
CA ARG A 217 9.57 16.17 -0.35
C ARG A 217 9.69 16.78 1.05
N ARG A 218 9.89 18.10 1.10
CA ARG A 218 10.17 18.81 2.35
C ARG A 218 9.05 18.65 3.38
N GLU A 219 7.81 18.71 2.94
CA GLU A 219 6.63 18.56 3.79
C GLU A 219 6.54 17.17 4.44
N VAL A 220 6.85 16.10 3.66
CA VAL A 220 6.90 14.73 4.19
C VAL A 220 8.04 14.58 5.19
N LEU A 221 9.24 15.08 4.81
CA LEU A 221 10.44 14.98 5.64
C LEU A 221 10.25 15.68 7.00
N GLN A 222 9.67 16.87 7.02
CA GLN A 222 9.39 17.60 8.26
C GLN A 222 8.43 16.81 9.16
N ALA A 223 7.31 16.35 8.61
CA ALA A 223 6.28 15.63 9.37
C ALA A 223 6.80 14.33 10.00
N ILE A 224 7.69 13.59 9.32
CA ILE A 224 8.24 12.34 9.88
C ILE A 224 9.40 12.57 10.85
N LYS A 225 10.24 13.60 10.63
CA LYS A 225 11.36 13.94 11.53
C LYS A 225 10.92 14.38 12.93
N GLU A 226 9.70 14.87 13.05
CA GLU A 226 9.11 15.22 14.35
C GLU A 226 8.77 14.00 15.20
N LYS A 227 8.66 12.82 14.59
CA LYS A 227 8.15 11.60 15.22
C LYS A 227 9.20 10.52 15.40
N ILE A 228 10.16 10.39 14.46
CA ILE A 228 11.15 9.31 14.42
C ILE A 228 12.53 9.81 13.98
N PRO A 229 13.61 9.10 14.33
CA PRO A 229 14.95 9.33 13.77
C PRO A 229 14.97 9.10 12.25
N VAL A 230 15.39 10.11 11.47
CA VAL A 230 15.47 10.06 10.01
C VAL A 230 16.88 10.44 9.55
N PHE A 231 17.49 9.59 8.73
CA PHE A 231 18.83 9.74 8.20
C PHE A 231 18.84 9.84 6.68
N GLU A 232 19.17 10.99 6.12
CA GLU A 232 19.31 11.18 4.67
C GLU A 232 20.70 10.74 4.21
N LYS A 233 20.79 9.91 3.18
CA LYS A 233 22.00 9.32 2.62
C LYS A 233 21.95 9.34 1.08
N THR A 234 23.13 9.36 0.46
CA THR A 234 23.28 9.23 -1.00
C THR A 234 24.00 7.94 -1.39
N SER A 235 24.64 7.24 -0.44
CA SER A 235 25.36 5.98 -0.66
C SER A 235 24.58 4.82 -0.03
N LEU A 236 24.26 3.83 -0.85
CA LEU A 236 23.57 2.61 -0.47
C LEU A 236 24.51 1.65 0.30
N GLU A 237 25.79 1.56 -0.09
CA GLU A 237 26.76 0.63 0.48
C GLU A 237 26.96 0.86 1.99
N LYS A 238 26.81 2.10 2.44
CA LYS A 238 26.90 2.47 3.86
C LYS A 238 25.64 2.12 4.67
N VAL A 239 24.53 1.85 4.00
CA VAL A 239 23.22 1.62 4.61
C VAL A 239 22.88 0.14 4.66
N ILE A 240 23.16 -0.62 3.61
CA ILE A 240 22.86 -2.05 3.50
C ILE A 240 23.26 -2.88 4.71
N PRO A 241 24.48 -2.75 5.28
CA PRO A 241 24.89 -3.56 6.43
C PRO A 241 24.08 -3.30 7.71
N THR A 242 23.36 -2.18 7.76
CA THR A 242 22.71 -1.72 9.00
C THR A 242 21.20 -1.97 9.03
N VAL A 243 20.54 -2.02 7.86
CA VAL A 243 19.09 -2.06 7.79
C VAL A 243 18.51 -3.47 7.83
N ASP A 244 17.29 -3.56 8.33
CA ASP A 244 16.51 -4.80 8.43
C ASP A 244 15.55 -4.96 7.25
N VAL A 245 15.15 -3.81 6.66
CA VAL A 245 14.26 -3.75 5.50
C VAL A 245 14.80 -2.72 4.51
N LEU A 246 14.87 -3.11 3.24
CA LEU A 246 15.19 -2.25 2.11
C LEU A 246 13.98 -2.16 1.18
N TYR A 247 13.30 -1.03 1.19
CA TYR A 247 12.21 -0.73 0.27
C TYR A 247 12.75 0.02 -0.94
N VAL A 248 12.78 -0.66 -2.09
CA VAL A 248 13.33 -0.12 -3.34
C VAL A 248 12.21 0.42 -4.21
N THR A 249 12.39 1.58 -4.80
CA THR A 249 11.48 2.12 -5.81
C THR A 249 12.24 2.55 -7.06
N ARG A 250 11.62 2.36 -8.23
CA ARG A 250 12.20 2.79 -9.50
C ARG A 250 12.21 4.31 -9.61
N ILE A 251 13.11 4.83 -10.43
CA ILE A 251 13.08 6.24 -10.84
C ILE A 251 12.03 6.38 -11.95
N GLN A 252 10.99 7.19 -11.71
CA GLN A 252 9.80 7.28 -12.56
C GLN A 252 10.00 8.27 -13.70
N LYS A 253 10.52 7.80 -14.85
CA LYS A 253 10.78 8.63 -16.04
C LYS A 253 9.60 9.54 -16.42
N GLU A 254 8.39 9.01 -16.33
CA GLU A 254 7.14 9.68 -16.69
C GLU A 254 6.77 10.86 -15.78
N ARG A 255 7.49 11.06 -14.66
CA ARG A 255 7.28 12.15 -13.70
C ARG A 255 8.28 13.31 -13.88
N PHE A 256 9.30 13.12 -14.72
CA PHE A 256 10.30 14.17 -14.95
C PHE A 256 9.79 15.15 -16.02
N PRO A 257 9.76 16.45 -15.70
CA PRO A 257 9.42 17.48 -16.71
C PRO A 257 10.45 17.53 -17.84
N ASP A 258 11.74 17.30 -17.52
CA ASP A 258 12.85 17.32 -18.47
C ASP A 258 13.53 15.94 -18.58
N PRO A 259 13.55 15.31 -19.77
CA PRO A 259 14.27 14.06 -20.00
C PRO A 259 15.78 14.10 -19.68
N ALA A 260 16.41 15.28 -19.77
CA ALA A 260 17.83 15.44 -19.44
C ALA A 260 18.09 15.30 -17.93
N GLU A 261 17.16 15.72 -17.08
CA GLU A 261 17.26 15.51 -15.64
C GLU A 261 17.12 14.01 -15.26
N TYR A 262 16.20 13.30 -15.93
CA TYR A 262 16.08 11.85 -15.77
C TYR A 262 17.37 11.13 -16.15
N ALA A 263 18.02 11.53 -17.26
CA ALA A 263 19.26 10.90 -17.73
C ALA A 263 20.42 10.98 -16.70
N LYS A 264 20.44 12.03 -15.87
CA LYS A 264 21.47 12.23 -14.82
C LYS A 264 21.32 11.26 -13.65
N VAL A 265 20.11 10.74 -13.40
CA VAL A 265 19.78 9.90 -12.23
C VAL A 265 19.44 8.47 -12.60
N LYS A 266 19.22 8.19 -13.89
CA LYS A 266 18.96 6.84 -14.39
C LYS A 266 20.09 5.89 -13.97
N GLY A 267 19.75 4.75 -13.37
CA GLY A 267 20.73 3.75 -12.95
C GLY A 267 21.58 4.14 -11.74
N SER A 268 21.23 5.20 -10.98
CA SER A 268 21.96 5.63 -9.78
C SER A 268 22.07 4.53 -8.73
N TYR A 269 21.12 3.63 -8.66
CA TYR A 269 21.13 2.49 -7.74
C TYR A 269 20.75 1.23 -8.46
N LYS A 270 21.52 0.16 -8.19
CA LYS A 270 21.22 -1.18 -8.65
C LYS A 270 21.46 -2.16 -7.51
N ILE A 271 20.43 -2.94 -7.21
CA ILE A 271 20.50 -4.03 -6.25
C ILE A 271 20.84 -5.29 -7.03
N ASP A 272 22.04 -5.80 -6.85
CA ASP A 272 22.55 -7.07 -7.36
C ASP A 272 23.21 -7.88 -6.22
N LEU A 273 23.74 -9.05 -6.50
CA LEU A 273 24.40 -9.88 -5.48
C LEU A 273 25.62 -9.20 -4.85
N ASN A 274 26.33 -8.38 -5.63
CA ASN A 274 27.49 -7.65 -5.09
C ASN A 274 27.08 -6.55 -4.10
N ALA A 275 26.00 -5.82 -4.40
CA ALA A 275 25.44 -4.83 -3.48
C ALA A 275 24.95 -5.48 -2.16
N LEU A 276 24.54 -6.75 -2.20
CA LEU A 276 24.01 -7.47 -1.04
C LEU A 276 25.05 -8.26 -0.23
N LYS A 277 26.33 -8.25 -0.62
CA LYS A 277 27.38 -9.07 0.02
C LYS A 277 27.53 -8.82 1.53
N ASP A 278 27.35 -7.56 1.96
CA ASP A 278 27.48 -7.13 3.36
C ASP A 278 26.10 -6.96 4.03
N ALA A 279 25.02 -7.42 3.41
CA ALA A 279 23.66 -7.32 3.95
C ALA A 279 23.48 -8.24 5.17
N LYS A 280 22.61 -7.83 6.09
CA LYS A 280 22.19 -8.70 7.18
C LYS A 280 21.59 -10.00 6.63
N GLU A 281 21.80 -11.10 7.33
CA GLU A 281 21.32 -12.41 6.90
C GLU A 281 19.80 -12.47 6.74
N ASP A 282 19.08 -11.69 7.54
CA ASP A 282 17.62 -11.60 7.59
C ASP A 282 17.07 -10.32 6.92
N LEU A 283 17.86 -9.65 6.07
CA LEU A 283 17.40 -8.49 5.29
C LEU A 283 16.16 -8.85 4.48
N VAL A 284 15.18 -7.96 4.46
CA VAL A 284 13.96 -8.07 3.62
C VAL A 284 13.99 -7.00 2.56
N ILE A 285 13.91 -7.40 1.28
CA ILE A 285 13.81 -6.47 0.15
C ILE A 285 12.38 -6.41 -0.35
N LEU A 286 11.81 -5.19 -0.37
CA LEU A 286 10.47 -4.88 -0.85
C LEU A 286 10.52 -3.97 -2.07
N HIS A 287 9.49 -4.05 -2.92
CA HIS A 287 9.33 -3.20 -4.09
C HIS A 287 7.86 -3.11 -4.50
N PRO A 288 7.28 -1.91 -4.73
CA PRO A 288 5.87 -1.78 -5.10
C PRO A 288 5.55 -2.25 -6.52
N LEU A 289 6.57 -2.56 -7.31
CA LEU A 289 6.49 -2.96 -8.72
C LEU A 289 5.76 -1.93 -9.62
N PRO A 290 6.01 -1.85 -10.93
CA PRO A 290 6.99 -2.68 -11.65
C PRO A 290 8.42 -2.25 -11.37
N ARG A 291 9.33 -3.21 -11.33
CA ARG A 291 10.75 -2.93 -11.42
C ARG A 291 11.19 -2.88 -12.91
N VAL A 292 12.29 -2.20 -13.17
CA VAL A 292 12.91 -2.11 -14.51
C VAL A 292 14.35 -2.62 -14.43
N ASP A 293 15.27 -1.80 -13.91
CA ASP A 293 16.70 -2.09 -13.84
C ASP A 293 17.30 -1.91 -12.42
N GLU A 294 16.51 -1.42 -11.48
CA GLU A 294 16.94 -1.12 -10.10
C GLU A 294 17.14 -2.37 -9.23
N ILE A 295 16.53 -3.51 -9.57
CA ILE A 295 16.80 -4.81 -8.94
C ILE A 295 17.12 -5.83 -10.02
N ALA A 296 18.32 -6.41 -9.97
CA ALA A 296 18.76 -7.44 -10.91
C ALA A 296 17.94 -8.73 -10.75
N ALA A 297 17.70 -9.44 -11.84
CA ALA A 297 16.89 -10.66 -11.85
C ALA A 297 17.46 -11.77 -10.95
N GLU A 298 18.78 -11.82 -10.79
CA GLU A 298 19.45 -12.80 -9.91
C GLU A 298 19.06 -12.68 -8.43
N VAL A 299 18.61 -11.49 -8.00
CA VAL A 299 18.13 -11.28 -6.63
C VAL A 299 16.84 -12.04 -6.33
N ASP A 300 16.03 -12.37 -7.37
CA ASP A 300 14.77 -13.09 -7.22
C ASP A 300 14.92 -14.47 -6.57
N SER A 301 16.06 -15.11 -6.78
CA SER A 301 16.36 -16.42 -6.22
C SER A 301 16.94 -16.38 -4.81
N THR A 302 17.19 -15.17 -4.27
CA THR A 302 17.72 -15.01 -2.92
C THR A 302 16.63 -15.05 -1.86
N LYS A 303 17.01 -15.36 -0.63
CA LYS A 303 16.11 -15.29 0.54
C LYS A 303 15.63 -13.86 0.85
N TYR A 304 16.29 -12.84 0.33
CA TYR A 304 15.99 -11.43 0.56
C TYR A 304 14.77 -10.93 -0.22
N ALA A 305 14.45 -11.55 -1.36
CA ALA A 305 13.42 -11.11 -2.29
C ALA A 305 11.99 -11.37 -1.77
N CYS A 306 11.36 -10.34 -1.17
CA CYS A 306 10.00 -10.45 -0.64
C CYS A 306 8.94 -9.68 -1.46
N TYR A 307 9.32 -9.01 -2.55
CA TYR A 307 8.42 -8.17 -3.35
C TYR A 307 7.32 -8.96 -4.10
N PHE A 308 7.49 -10.24 -4.38
CA PHE A 308 6.39 -11.07 -4.92
C PHE A 308 5.47 -11.58 -3.80
N LYS A 309 5.97 -11.85 -2.60
CA LYS A 309 5.13 -12.11 -1.42
C LYS A 309 4.28 -10.86 -1.08
N GLN A 310 4.86 -9.67 -1.22
CA GLN A 310 4.20 -8.38 -1.06
C GLN A 310 2.96 -8.26 -1.97
N VAL A 311 3.01 -8.79 -3.21
CA VAL A 311 1.84 -8.81 -4.12
C VAL A 311 0.68 -9.63 -3.52
N TRP A 312 0.96 -10.82 -2.98
CA TRP A 312 -0.04 -11.64 -2.30
C TRP A 312 -0.60 -10.94 -1.05
N ASN A 313 0.28 -10.35 -0.25
CA ASN A 313 -0.09 -9.61 0.95
C ASN A 313 -1.03 -8.43 0.62
N GLY A 314 -0.90 -7.86 -0.57
CA GLY A 314 -1.81 -6.84 -1.08
C GLY A 314 -3.26 -7.33 -1.23
N ILE A 315 -3.46 -8.60 -1.56
CA ILE A 315 -4.81 -9.18 -1.66
C ILE A 315 -5.43 -9.27 -0.27
N VAL A 316 -4.73 -9.83 0.71
CA VAL A 316 -5.29 -10.04 2.06
C VAL A 316 -5.55 -8.73 2.81
N VAL A 317 -4.70 -7.71 2.61
CA VAL A 317 -4.93 -6.37 3.16
C VAL A 317 -6.16 -5.71 2.54
N ARG A 318 -6.34 -5.82 1.21
CA ARG A 318 -7.53 -5.29 0.54
C ARG A 318 -8.80 -6.06 0.91
N MET A 319 -8.70 -7.37 1.16
CA MET A 319 -9.82 -8.14 1.75
C MET A 319 -10.19 -7.60 3.13
N ALA A 320 -9.21 -7.34 3.99
CA ALA A 320 -9.44 -6.78 5.31
C ALA A 320 -10.14 -5.41 5.23
N LEU A 321 -9.64 -4.51 4.39
CA LEU A 321 -10.24 -3.19 4.20
C LEU A 321 -11.68 -3.29 3.68
N LEU A 322 -11.93 -4.09 2.64
CA LEU A 322 -13.27 -4.27 2.08
C LEU A 322 -14.24 -4.86 3.12
N ALA A 323 -13.81 -5.86 3.90
CA ALA A 323 -14.63 -6.46 4.92
C ALA A 323 -14.95 -5.50 6.08
N LEU A 324 -13.99 -4.67 6.48
CA LEU A 324 -14.14 -3.66 7.53
C LEU A 324 -15.10 -2.53 7.10
N ILE A 325 -14.86 -1.92 5.94
CA ILE A 325 -15.66 -0.76 5.49
C ILE A 325 -17.08 -1.15 5.07
N MET A 326 -17.32 -2.41 4.72
CA MET A 326 -18.68 -2.94 4.44
C MET A 326 -19.34 -3.59 5.66
N GLY A 327 -18.77 -3.45 6.86
CA GLY A 327 -19.35 -3.95 8.11
C GLY A 327 -19.41 -5.46 8.24
N ALA A 328 -18.69 -6.22 7.41
CA ALA A 328 -18.69 -7.69 7.44
C ALA A 328 -17.77 -8.25 8.55
N VAL A 329 -16.89 -7.43 9.10
CA VAL A 329 -15.98 -7.72 10.22
C VAL A 329 -15.98 -6.54 11.17
N LYS A 330 -16.02 -6.84 12.46
CA LYS A 330 -15.98 -5.84 13.56
C LYS A 330 -14.85 -6.12 14.51
#